data_0e22d85e44ee777d68d541f062588895
#
_entry.id   0e22d85e44ee777d68d541f062588895
#
_cell.length_a   1.000
_cell.length_b   1.000
_cell.length_c   1.000
_cell.angle_alpha   90.00
_cell.angle_beta   90.00
_cell.angle_gamma   90.00
#
_symmetry.space_group_name_H-M   'P 1'
#
loop_
_entity.id
_entity.type
_entity.pdbx_description
1 polymer ?
#
loop_
_entity_poly.entity_id
_entity_poly.type
_entity_poly.pdbx_seq_one_letter_code
_entity_poly.pdbx_strand_id
1 'polypeptide(L)'
;MKTGALFMSKYLKRKIDQYLLDWKTNPNHKPLIIKGARQVGKTKSIKHFAEQNYESIVEINFAEDPVYKQIVENGYSAEAVIRNISRINPEARFAKGKTLIFFDEIQEFPDIATSLKFFSLDGNYDVICSGSLLGVHYKEISNISVGYKTETEMRSLDFEEFLWALGYDDSIKEDVLSHMKSFTPFSPVVLKIYNDLFLDFCIVGGMPEVVKDFVSKKTFENTLEIQRQIVIGYEADIRKYAIGLDKSRITNVFRSIPFQLGKENKKFQISKVRSGAKFADYRGSLEWLEDAGIVNISRALQTPNLPLKGNTIENCCIVYYADNGLLLSQLDEEAQMDFRQNKNLDVYKGGLFESIIGEALVKSGYDLHYYKKENSTLQEEFFVRYKDYLVPIEVKA
;
A
#
# COMPACT_ATOMS: atom_id res chain seq x y z
N MET A 1 10.19 -42.84 -6.36
CA MET A 1 10.95 -42.40 -5.17
C MET A 1 11.35 -40.93 -5.36
N LYS A 2 11.12 -40.13 -4.33
CA LYS A 2 11.54 -38.72 -4.15
C LYS A 2 10.88 -37.74 -5.14
N THR A 3 10.28 -36.67 -4.79
CA THR A 3 10.31 -35.89 -3.56
C THR A 3 9.11 -35.02 -3.57
N GLY A 4 8.29 -35.08 -2.56
CA GLY A 4 7.40 -33.99 -2.19
C GLY A 4 8.29 -32.88 -1.64
N ALA A 5 8.81 -32.01 -2.52
CA ALA A 5 9.33 -30.74 -2.09
C ALA A 5 8.14 -29.93 -1.58
N LEU A 6 8.01 -29.80 -0.25
CA LEU A 6 7.23 -28.73 0.35
C LEU A 6 7.63 -27.45 -0.42
N PHE A 7 6.71 -26.87 -1.19
CA PHE A 7 6.83 -25.52 -1.69
C PHE A 7 6.74 -24.60 -0.47
N MET A 8 7.83 -24.43 0.25
CA MET A 8 8.01 -23.24 1.08
C MET A 8 7.83 -22.05 0.16
N SER A 9 6.73 -21.31 0.32
CA SER A 9 6.40 -20.19 -0.54
C SER A 9 7.55 -19.20 -0.45
N LYS A 10 8.35 -19.10 -1.53
CA LYS A 10 9.52 -18.24 -1.62
C LYS A 10 9.11 -16.82 -1.20
N TYR A 11 9.85 -16.23 -0.26
CA TYR A 11 9.66 -14.85 0.13
C TYR A 11 9.82 -13.93 -1.09
N LEU A 12 8.96 -12.93 -1.21
CA LEU A 12 9.11 -11.89 -2.23
C LEU A 12 10.00 -10.78 -1.66
N LYS A 13 11.16 -10.54 -2.27
CA LYS A 13 12.04 -9.42 -1.90
C LYS A 13 11.30 -8.10 -2.00
N ARG A 14 11.44 -7.24 -0.98
CA ARG A 14 10.74 -5.96 -0.87
C ARG A 14 11.72 -4.83 -0.56
N LYS A 15 11.38 -3.61 -0.97
CA LYS A 15 12.15 -2.41 -0.60
C LYS A 15 12.17 -2.16 0.90
N ILE A 16 11.11 -2.59 1.62
CA ILE A 16 11.06 -2.52 3.08
C ILE A 16 12.17 -3.34 3.74
N ASP A 17 12.72 -4.38 3.09
CA ASP A 17 13.78 -5.22 3.66
C ASP A 17 15.04 -4.38 3.94
N GLN A 18 15.43 -3.53 2.99
CA GLN A 18 16.55 -2.61 3.17
C GLN A 18 16.25 -1.56 4.24
N TYR A 19 15.03 -1.01 4.24
CA TYR A 19 14.60 -0.05 5.26
C TYR A 19 14.70 -0.65 6.68
N LEU A 20 14.31 -1.91 6.85
CA LEU A 20 14.40 -2.61 8.14
C LEU A 20 15.86 -2.83 8.58
N LEU A 21 16.74 -3.14 7.64
CA LEU A 21 18.19 -3.23 7.92
C LEU A 21 18.76 -1.89 8.33
N ASP A 22 18.45 -0.82 7.60
CA ASP A 22 18.89 0.54 7.91
C ASP A 22 18.34 1.02 9.27
N TRP A 23 17.07 0.69 9.58
CA TRP A 23 16.47 0.97 10.87
C TRP A 23 17.22 0.26 12.00
N LYS A 24 17.49 -1.04 11.87
CA LYS A 24 18.19 -1.81 12.92
C LYS A 24 19.62 -1.33 13.14
N THR A 25 20.34 -0.95 12.09
CA THR A 25 21.75 -0.52 12.18
C THR A 25 21.88 0.91 12.72
N ASN A 26 20.81 1.70 12.76
CA ASN A 26 20.82 3.03 13.35
C ASN A 26 20.86 2.91 14.90
N PRO A 27 21.95 3.36 15.57
CA PRO A 27 22.07 3.21 17.03
C PRO A 27 21.00 3.97 17.83
N ASN A 28 20.33 4.93 17.20
CA ASN A 28 19.26 5.73 17.82
C ASN A 28 17.86 5.34 17.30
N HIS A 29 17.71 4.13 16.75
CA HIS A 29 16.41 3.69 16.30
C HIS A 29 15.42 3.57 17.45
N LYS A 30 14.15 3.83 17.14
CA LYS A 30 13.04 3.75 18.08
C LYS A 30 12.14 2.60 17.68
N PRO A 31 11.24 2.12 18.56
CA PRO A 31 10.18 1.22 18.17
C PRO A 31 9.54 1.64 16.85
N LEU A 32 9.34 0.68 15.94
CA LEU A 32 8.87 0.92 14.58
C LEU A 32 7.43 0.47 14.42
N ILE A 33 6.59 1.31 13.82
CA ILE A 33 5.25 0.93 13.38
C ILE A 33 5.25 0.85 11.84
N ILE A 34 4.96 -0.33 11.31
CA ILE A 34 4.75 -0.54 9.87
C ILE A 34 3.25 -0.56 9.60
N LYS A 35 2.76 0.50 9.00
CA LYS A 35 1.36 0.65 8.59
C LYS A 35 1.17 0.33 7.11
N GLY A 36 -0.05 0.06 6.69
CA GLY A 36 -0.39 -0.17 5.29
C GLY A 36 -1.69 -0.95 5.14
N ALA A 37 -2.24 -0.98 3.93
CA ALA A 37 -3.44 -1.73 3.65
C ALA A 37 -3.32 -3.21 4.05
N ARG A 38 -4.45 -3.90 4.19
CA ARG A 38 -4.42 -5.35 4.43
C ARG A 38 -3.83 -6.09 3.23
N GLN A 39 -3.19 -7.24 3.50
CA GLN A 39 -2.64 -8.17 2.51
C GLN A 39 -1.44 -7.64 1.69
N VAL A 40 -0.87 -6.47 2.02
CA VAL A 40 0.35 -5.95 1.35
C VAL A 40 1.64 -6.66 1.80
N GLY A 41 1.57 -7.55 2.79
CA GLY A 41 2.68 -8.42 3.18
C GLY A 41 3.46 -7.99 4.43
N LYS A 42 2.95 -7.06 5.25
CA LYS A 42 3.62 -6.53 6.46
C LYS A 42 4.17 -7.64 7.37
N THR A 43 3.29 -8.50 7.88
CA THR A 43 3.65 -9.60 8.79
C THR A 43 4.73 -10.50 8.21
N LYS A 44 4.65 -10.84 6.92
CA LYS A 44 5.66 -11.68 6.25
C LYS A 44 7.01 -11.02 6.15
N SER A 45 7.06 -9.72 5.83
CA SER A 45 8.32 -8.97 5.76
C SER A 45 8.98 -8.83 7.13
N ILE A 46 8.20 -8.56 8.18
CA ILE A 46 8.72 -8.47 9.55
C ILE A 46 9.27 -9.82 10.02
N LYS A 47 8.53 -10.91 9.78
CA LYS A 47 8.99 -12.27 10.16
C LYS A 47 10.25 -12.66 9.41
N HIS A 48 10.30 -12.43 8.11
CA HIS A 48 11.49 -12.68 7.29
C HIS A 48 12.71 -11.90 7.78
N PHE A 49 12.53 -10.61 8.08
CA PHE A 49 13.57 -9.78 8.67
C PHE A 49 14.03 -10.31 10.04
N ALA A 50 13.07 -10.71 10.89
CA ALA A 50 13.38 -11.23 12.22
C ALA A 50 14.18 -12.52 12.17
N GLU A 51 13.80 -13.47 11.32
CA GLU A 51 14.48 -14.75 11.12
C GLU A 51 15.96 -14.59 10.71
N GLN A 52 16.28 -13.53 10.01
CA GLN A 52 17.66 -13.27 9.54
C GLN A 52 18.50 -12.43 10.50
N ASN A 53 17.86 -11.70 11.42
CA ASN A 53 18.56 -10.66 12.17
C ASN A 53 18.48 -10.81 13.69
N TYR A 54 17.69 -11.75 14.22
CA TYR A 54 17.51 -11.99 15.66
C TYR A 54 17.63 -13.47 15.99
N GLU A 55 18.03 -13.78 17.24
CA GLU A 55 18.09 -15.14 17.74
C GLU A 55 16.69 -15.69 18.07
N SER A 56 15.75 -14.78 18.40
CA SER A 56 14.37 -15.13 18.70
C SER A 56 13.41 -14.01 18.31
N ILE A 57 12.18 -14.39 18.02
CA ILE A 57 11.04 -13.48 17.82
C ILE A 57 9.94 -13.84 18.82
N VAL A 58 9.38 -12.82 19.48
CA VAL A 58 8.16 -12.94 20.27
C VAL A 58 7.05 -12.21 19.52
N GLU A 59 6.27 -12.99 18.78
CA GLU A 59 5.15 -12.50 17.98
C GLU A 59 3.85 -12.57 18.81
N ILE A 60 3.09 -11.49 18.80
CA ILE A 60 1.79 -11.38 19.44
C ILE A 60 0.83 -10.73 18.44
N ASN A 61 -0.18 -11.50 18.01
CA ASN A 61 -1.24 -11.02 17.12
C ASN A 61 -2.50 -10.75 17.96
N PHE A 62 -2.86 -9.48 18.11
CA PHE A 62 -4.01 -9.08 18.94
C PHE A 62 -5.38 -9.42 18.35
N ALA A 63 -5.45 -9.76 17.07
CA ALA A 63 -6.67 -10.21 16.42
C ALA A 63 -6.89 -11.73 16.65
N GLU A 64 -5.81 -12.53 16.60
CA GLU A 64 -5.86 -13.98 16.73
C GLU A 64 -5.86 -14.41 18.21
N ASP A 65 -5.08 -13.72 19.05
CA ASP A 65 -4.85 -14.07 20.45
C ASP A 65 -5.31 -12.95 21.42
N PRO A 66 -6.63 -12.76 21.64
CA PRO A 66 -7.15 -11.68 22.47
C PRO A 66 -6.67 -11.71 23.92
N VAL A 67 -6.20 -12.86 24.42
CA VAL A 67 -5.66 -13.00 25.79
C VAL A 67 -4.49 -12.05 26.05
N TYR A 68 -3.72 -11.72 25.03
CA TYR A 68 -2.61 -10.78 25.17
C TYR A 68 -3.03 -9.31 25.35
N LYS A 69 -4.31 -8.96 25.22
CA LYS A 69 -4.79 -7.62 25.58
C LYS A 69 -4.62 -7.30 27.06
N GLN A 70 -4.37 -8.32 27.90
CA GLN A 70 -4.11 -8.18 29.33
C GLN A 70 -2.66 -7.84 29.68
N ILE A 71 -1.73 -7.85 28.72
CA ILE A 71 -0.29 -7.66 29.01
C ILE A 71 0.09 -6.29 29.58
N VAL A 72 -0.80 -5.31 29.47
CA VAL A 72 -0.60 -3.94 30.01
C VAL A 72 -1.38 -3.66 31.30
N GLU A 73 -2.14 -4.63 31.86
CA GLU A 73 -2.96 -4.45 33.07
C GLU A 73 -2.15 -4.00 34.29
N ASN A 74 -0.87 -4.42 34.37
CA ASN A 74 0.03 -4.03 35.44
C ASN A 74 0.97 -2.86 35.09
N GLY A 75 0.60 -2.07 34.06
CA GLY A 75 1.35 -0.93 33.57
C GLY A 75 2.06 -1.20 32.24
N TYR A 76 2.59 -0.12 31.67
CA TYR A 76 3.14 -0.08 30.31
C TYR A 76 4.67 -0.21 30.26
N SER A 77 5.36 -0.39 31.40
CA SER A 77 6.82 -0.53 31.40
C SER A 77 7.24 -1.80 30.64
N ALA A 78 8.39 -1.75 29.97
CA ALA A 78 8.91 -2.90 29.20
C ALA A 78 8.99 -4.16 30.09
N GLU A 79 9.46 -4.02 31.34
CA GLU A 79 9.53 -5.11 32.30
C GLU A 79 8.15 -5.70 32.62
N ALA A 80 7.12 -4.86 32.88
CA ALA A 80 5.78 -5.32 33.19
C ALA A 80 5.15 -6.07 32.02
N VAL A 81 5.28 -5.53 30.78
CA VAL A 81 4.77 -6.16 29.56
C VAL A 81 5.46 -7.49 29.30
N ILE A 82 6.79 -7.56 29.36
CA ILE A 82 7.57 -8.79 29.18
C ILE A 82 7.18 -9.84 30.21
N ARG A 83 7.09 -9.47 31.47
CA ARG A 83 6.68 -10.38 32.55
C ARG A 83 5.28 -10.97 32.31
N ASN A 84 4.33 -10.15 31.86
CA ASN A 84 2.98 -10.61 31.57
C ASN A 84 2.94 -11.50 30.33
N ILE A 85 3.72 -11.19 29.27
CA ILE A 85 3.88 -12.08 28.11
C ILE A 85 4.45 -13.44 28.56
N SER A 86 5.50 -13.45 29.39
CA SER A 86 6.11 -14.71 29.87
C SER A 86 5.18 -15.52 30.77
N ARG A 87 4.19 -14.89 31.44
CA ARG A 87 3.17 -15.60 32.21
C ARG A 87 2.12 -16.27 31.31
N ILE A 88 1.77 -15.62 30.21
CA ILE A 88 0.82 -16.17 29.22
C ILE A 88 1.49 -17.25 28.37
N ASN A 89 2.73 -16.99 27.95
CA ASN A 89 3.54 -17.93 27.16
C ASN A 89 4.90 -18.19 27.83
N PRO A 90 5.01 -19.26 28.63
CA PRO A 90 6.27 -19.62 29.29
C PRO A 90 7.41 -20.03 28.33
N GLU A 91 7.10 -20.29 27.05
CA GLU A 91 8.10 -20.61 26.03
C GLU A 91 8.73 -19.36 25.40
N ALA A 92 8.12 -18.19 25.59
CA ALA A 92 8.67 -16.93 25.07
C ALA A 92 10.06 -16.67 25.68
N ARG A 93 11.05 -16.40 24.84
CA ARG A 93 12.43 -16.13 25.23
C ARG A 93 12.76 -14.68 24.98
N PHE A 94 13.24 -14.01 26.01
CA PHE A 94 13.64 -12.61 25.96
C PHE A 94 15.15 -12.49 26.26
N ALA A 95 15.96 -12.32 25.23
CA ALA A 95 17.38 -12.01 25.33
C ALA A 95 17.61 -10.58 24.87
N LYS A 96 18.21 -9.75 25.73
CA LYS A 96 18.48 -8.33 25.46
C LYS A 96 19.32 -8.15 24.19
N GLY A 97 18.87 -7.29 23.29
CA GLY A 97 19.50 -7.03 21.98
C GLY A 97 19.43 -8.17 20.97
N LYS A 98 18.81 -9.30 21.30
CA LYS A 98 18.77 -10.51 20.47
C LYS A 98 17.36 -10.99 20.14
N THR A 99 16.36 -10.49 20.85
CA THR A 99 14.94 -10.82 20.65
C THR A 99 14.24 -9.63 20.02
N LEU A 100 13.54 -9.86 18.90
CA LEU A 100 12.56 -8.93 18.37
C LEU A 100 11.20 -9.19 19.03
N ILE A 101 10.59 -8.15 19.57
CA ILE A 101 9.19 -8.18 20.01
C ILE A 101 8.35 -7.65 18.85
N PHE A 102 7.42 -8.48 18.38
CA PHE A 102 6.55 -8.14 17.25
C PHE A 102 5.08 -8.11 17.68
N PHE A 103 4.49 -6.91 17.70
CA PHE A 103 3.07 -6.71 17.95
C PHE A 103 2.34 -6.55 16.62
N ASP A 104 1.56 -7.57 16.25
CA ASP A 104 0.77 -7.58 15.01
C ASP A 104 -0.69 -7.18 15.25
N GLU A 105 -1.30 -6.56 14.23
CA GLU A 105 -2.69 -6.09 14.24
C GLU A 105 -2.99 -5.14 15.42
N ILE A 106 -2.08 -4.17 15.68
CA ILE A 106 -2.18 -3.25 16.85
C ILE A 106 -3.45 -2.40 16.86
N GLN A 107 -4.17 -2.24 15.75
CA GLN A 107 -5.48 -1.57 15.73
C GLN A 107 -6.56 -2.35 16.50
N GLU A 108 -6.38 -3.63 16.76
CA GLU A 108 -7.25 -4.42 17.61
C GLU A 108 -6.99 -4.20 19.12
N PHE A 109 -5.84 -3.59 19.45
CA PHE A 109 -5.47 -3.22 20.83
C PHE A 109 -4.59 -1.95 20.85
N PRO A 110 -5.17 -0.75 20.62
CA PRO A 110 -4.43 0.52 20.51
C PRO A 110 -3.60 0.86 21.76
N ASP A 111 -4.02 0.44 22.94
CA ASP A 111 -3.36 0.73 24.22
C ASP A 111 -1.90 0.25 24.27
N ILE A 112 -1.56 -0.81 23.50
CA ILE A 112 -0.18 -1.31 23.42
C ILE A 112 0.79 -0.23 22.93
N ALA A 113 0.33 0.72 22.11
CA ALA A 113 1.15 1.81 21.63
C ALA A 113 1.71 2.70 22.75
N THR A 114 1.07 2.74 23.92
CA THR A 114 1.58 3.45 25.09
C THR A 114 2.88 2.81 25.59
N SER A 115 3.04 1.49 25.48
CA SER A 115 4.24 0.80 25.91
C SER A 115 5.48 1.13 25.08
N LEU A 116 5.30 1.60 23.83
CA LEU A 116 6.42 1.90 22.90
C LEU A 116 7.36 2.97 23.46
N LYS A 117 6.81 3.97 24.20
CA LYS A 117 7.62 4.96 24.91
C LYS A 117 8.57 4.27 25.91
N PHE A 118 8.05 3.33 26.67
CA PHE A 118 8.83 2.65 27.70
C PHE A 118 9.85 1.69 27.11
N PHE A 119 9.54 0.99 26.02
CA PHE A 119 10.52 0.20 25.27
C PHE A 119 11.61 1.07 24.67
N SER A 120 11.26 2.24 24.14
CA SER A 120 12.25 3.20 23.61
C SER A 120 13.21 3.72 24.70
N LEU A 121 12.72 3.93 25.94
CA LEU A 121 13.53 4.37 27.06
C LEU A 121 14.37 3.25 27.68
N ASP A 122 13.84 2.02 27.68
CA ASP A 122 14.54 0.83 28.19
C ASP A 122 15.72 0.42 27.27
N GLY A 123 15.52 0.49 25.94
CA GLY A 123 16.56 0.26 24.94
C GLY A 123 17.13 -1.17 24.89
N ASN A 124 16.56 -2.12 25.66
CA ASN A 124 17.06 -3.50 25.71
C ASN A 124 16.46 -4.42 24.63
N TYR A 125 15.34 -4.02 24.04
CA TYR A 125 14.60 -4.83 23.08
C TYR A 125 14.13 -4.00 21.90
N ASP A 126 14.33 -4.54 20.71
CA ASP A 126 13.75 -3.99 19.51
C ASP A 126 12.27 -4.36 19.43
N VAL A 127 11.44 -3.38 19.08
CA VAL A 127 10.00 -3.57 18.95
C VAL A 127 9.56 -3.12 17.58
N ILE A 128 8.89 -4.01 16.85
CA ILE A 128 8.18 -3.67 15.62
C ILE A 128 6.70 -3.95 15.83
N CYS A 129 5.89 -3.01 15.41
CA CYS A 129 4.44 -3.18 15.36
C CYS A 129 3.98 -3.20 13.92
N SER A 130 2.94 -3.97 13.61
CA SER A 130 2.22 -3.83 12.36
C SER A 130 0.73 -3.58 12.61
N GLY A 131 0.13 -2.82 11.70
CA GLY A 131 -1.30 -2.56 11.77
C GLY A 131 -1.86 -2.16 10.43
N SER A 132 -3.12 -2.51 10.19
CA SER A 132 -3.84 -2.00 9.03
C SER A 132 -4.21 -0.53 9.28
N LEU A 133 -4.23 0.27 8.21
CA LEU A 133 -4.62 1.68 8.27
C LEU A 133 -6.13 1.88 8.56
N LEU A 134 -6.88 0.77 8.70
CA LEU A 134 -8.32 0.77 8.80
C LEU A 134 -8.82 1.35 10.12
N GLY A 135 -9.42 2.52 10.03
CA GLY A 135 -10.34 3.05 11.04
C GLY A 135 -9.80 4.05 12.05
N VAL A 136 -10.71 4.50 12.91
CA VAL A 136 -10.53 5.51 13.95
C VAL A 136 -9.40 5.15 14.92
N HIS A 137 -9.24 3.86 15.22
CA HIS A 137 -8.24 3.36 16.15
C HIS A 137 -6.79 3.61 15.70
N TYR A 138 -6.52 3.68 14.41
CA TYR A 138 -5.17 4.03 13.96
C TYR A 138 -4.84 5.51 14.24
N LYS A 139 -5.81 6.42 14.12
CA LYS A 139 -5.61 7.84 14.50
C LYS A 139 -5.34 7.99 15.99
N GLU A 140 -5.92 7.14 16.83
CA GLU A 140 -5.61 7.08 18.26
C GLU A 140 -4.16 6.62 18.47
N ILE A 141 -3.72 5.52 17.84
CA ILE A 141 -2.35 5.00 17.91
C ILE A 141 -1.33 6.04 17.47
N SER A 142 -1.60 6.79 16.40
CA SER A 142 -0.67 7.79 15.87
C SER A 142 -0.35 8.92 16.86
N ASN A 143 -1.29 9.25 17.73
CA ASN A 143 -1.15 10.29 18.75
C ASN A 143 -0.50 9.79 20.06
N ILE A 144 -0.34 8.46 20.23
CA ILE A 144 0.28 7.87 21.41
C ILE A 144 1.80 7.76 21.18
N SER A 145 2.58 7.97 22.23
CA SER A 145 4.05 7.83 22.24
C SER A 145 4.77 8.66 21.16
N VAL A 146 4.26 9.86 20.87
CA VAL A 146 4.88 10.81 19.94
C VAL A 146 6.32 11.10 20.39
N GLY A 147 7.25 11.04 19.44
CA GLY A 147 8.68 11.24 19.68
C GLY A 147 9.44 9.98 20.15
N TYR A 148 8.76 8.91 20.55
CA TYR A 148 9.34 7.65 21.02
C TYR A 148 9.14 6.46 20.06
N LYS A 149 8.61 6.70 18.88
CA LYS A 149 8.39 5.72 17.82
C LYS A 149 8.72 6.29 16.46
N THR A 150 8.96 5.43 15.51
CA THR A 150 9.07 5.75 14.08
C THR A 150 7.94 5.06 13.35
N GLU A 151 7.41 5.69 12.32
CA GLU A 151 6.36 5.10 11.48
C GLU A 151 6.82 5.03 10.02
N THR A 152 6.48 3.94 9.36
CA THR A 152 6.64 3.80 7.92
C THR A 152 5.43 3.13 7.31
N GLU A 153 5.19 3.40 6.03
CA GLU A 153 4.07 2.80 5.30
C GLU A 153 4.59 1.76 4.31
N MET A 154 3.97 0.57 4.34
CA MET A 154 4.22 -0.49 3.38
C MET A 154 3.01 -0.62 2.45
N ARG A 155 3.27 -0.54 1.14
CA ARG A 155 2.26 -0.66 0.08
C ARG A 155 2.38 -2.00 -0.65
N SER A 156 1.49 -2.28 -1.60
CA SER A 156 1.64 -3.41 -2.52
C SER A 156 2.93 -3.27 -3.33
N LEU A 157 3.42 -4.34 -3.97
CA LEU A 157 4.64 -4.32 -4.77
C LEU A 157 4.58 -3.24 -5.84
N ASP A 158 5.67 -2.51 -6.03
CA ASP A 158 5.84 -1.68 -7.22
C ASP A 158 6.42 -2.50 -8.40
N PHE A 159 6.59 -1.85 -9.56
CA PHE A 159 7.06 -2.53 -10.74
C PHE A 159 8.47 -3.12 -10.57
N GLU A 160 9.36 -2.44 -9.87
CA GLU A 160 10.72 -2.92 -9.59
C GLU A 160 10.71 -4.18 -8.70
N GLU A 161 9.90 -4.17 -7.63
CA GLU A 161 9.70 -5.34 -6.77
C GLU A 161 9.03 -6.52 -7.51
N PHE A 162 8.13 -6.22 -8.46
CA PHE A 162 7.55 -7.22 -9.35
C PHE A 162 8.61 -7.85 -10.27
N LEU A 163 9.52 -7.06 -10.84
CA LEU A 163 10.65 -7.56 -11.62
C LEU A 163 11.56 -8.47 -10.77
N TRP A 164 11.84 -8.08 -9.52
CA TRP A 164 12.60 -8.95 -8.59
C TRP A 164 11.87 -10.27 -8.32
N ALA A 165 10.55 -10.24 -8.17
CA ALA A 165 9.74 -11.45 -7.99
C ALA A 165 9.83 -12.39 -9.19
N LEU A 166 9.94 -11.86 -10.41
CA LEU A 166 10.15 -12.61 -11.65
C LEU A 166 11.58 -13.18 -11.78
N GLY A 167 12.52 -12.73 -10.94
CA GLY A 167 13.92 -13.15 -10.94
C GLY A 167 14.87 -12.20 -11.69
N TYR A 168 14.39 -11.04 -12.10
CA TYR A 168 15.26 -9.98 -12.62
C TYR A 168 15.97 -9.26 -11.46
N ASP A 169 17.10 -8.68 -11.75
CA ASP A 169 17.86 -7.79 -10.87
C ASP A 169 17.68 -6.31 -11.28
N ASP A 170 18.49 -5.44 -10.72
CA ASP A 170 18.41 -4.00 -10.99
C ASP A 170 18.93 -3.61 -12.40
N SER A 171 19.43 -4.56 -13.20
CA SER A 171 19.99 -4.30 -14.54
C SER A 171 18.96 -3.70 -15.51
N ILE A 172 17.68 -4.13 -15.43
CA ILE A 172 16.61 -3.54 -16.23
C ILE A 172 16.44 -2.05 -15.92
N LYS A 173 16.43 -1.71 -14.63
CA LYS A 173 16.33 -0.31 -14.20
C LYS A 173 17.51 0.51 -14.66
N GLU A 174 18.72 -0.02 -14.54
CA GLU A 174 19.94 0.65 -14.99
C GLU A 174 19.93 0.87 -16.49
N ASP A 175 19.50 -0.12 -17.26
CA ASP A 175 19.36 -0.04 -18.72
C ASP A 175 18.34 1.03 -19.11
N VAL A 176 17.14 1.03 -18.52
CA VAL A 176 16.12 2.06 -18.75
C VAL A 176 16.67 3.46 -18.43
N LEU A 177 17.30 3.64 -17.28
CA LEU A 177 17.88 4.92 -16.89
C LEU A 177 19.02 5.37 -17.83
N SER A 178 19.83 4.45 -18.34
CA SER A 178 20.90 4.72 -19.30
C SER A 178 20.32 5.25 -20.62
N HIS A 179 19.32 4.57 -21.17
CA HIS A 179 18.63 4.99 -22.39
C HIS A 179 17.93 6.33 -22.24
N MET A 180 17.27 6.58 -21.10
CA MET A 180 16.66 7.87 -20.79
C MET A 180 17.68 9.02 -20.74
N LYS A 181 18.84 8.80 -20.10
CA LYS A 181 19.90 9.84 -19.98
C LYS A 181 20.57 10.13 -21.31
N SER A 182 20.76 9.12 -22.15
CA SER A 182 21.42 9.25 -23.46
C SER A 182 20.45 9.64 -24.58
N PHE A 183 19.15 9.65 -24.31
CA PHE A 183 18.09 9.84 -25.33
C PHE A 183 18.20 8.86 -26.50
N THR A 184 18.66 7.63 -26.22
CA THR A 184 18.78 6.58 -27.22
C THR A 184 17.57 5.65 -27.16
N PRO A 185 16.94 5.29 -28.30
CA PRO A 185 15.83 4.37 -28.31
C PRO A 185 16.31 2.94 -28.01
N PHE A 186 15.44 2.12 -27.41
CA PHE A 186 15.66 0.68 -27.31
C PHE A 186 15.61 0.01 -28.67
N SER A 187 16.30 -1.12 -28.82
CA SER A 187 16.03 -2.00 -29.95
C SER A 187 14.57 -2.50 -29.90
N PRO A 188 13.95 -2.79 -31.05
CA PRO A 188 12.55 -3.27 -31.07
C PRO A 188 12.31 -4.51 -30.20
N VAL A 189 13.30 -5.40 -30.10
CA VAL A 189 13.21 -6.63 -29.28
C VAL A 189 13.20 -6.28 -27.79
N VAL A 190 14.11 -5.43 -27.32
CA VAL A 190 14.20 -5.02 -25.92
C VAL A 190 12.95 -4.24 -25.51
N LEU A 191 12.52 -3.30 -26.37
CA LEU A 191 11.30 -2.52 -26.14
C LEU A 191 10.08 -3.44 -25.99
N LYS A 192 9.97 -4.46 -26.85
CA LYS A 192 8.87 -5.43 -26.72
C LYS A 192 8.92 -6.18 -25.40
N ILE A 193 10.08 -6.65 -24.97
CA ILE A 193 10.25 -7.38 -23.70
C ILE A 193 9.82 -6.49 -22.52
N TYR A 194 10.29 -5.24 -22.47
CA TYR A 194 9.98 -4.34 -21.37
C TYR A 194 8.50 -3.95 -21.36
N ASN A 195 7.89 -3.75 -22.52
CA ASN A 195 6.46 -3.52 -22.65
C ASN A 195 5.64 -4.72 -22.18
N ASP A 196 6.01 -5.94 -22.56
CA ASP A 196 5.33 -7.16 -22.14
C ASP A 196 5.40 -7.31 -20.60
N LEU A 197 6.55 -7.09 -19.98
CA LEU A 197 6.72 -7.10 -18.51
C LEU A 197 5.89 -6.02 -17.82
N PHE A 198 5.82 -4.83 -18.40
CA PHE A 198 5.00 -3.76 -17.88
C PHE A 198 3.50 -4.07 -17.98
N LEU A 199 3.05 -4.62 -19.11
CA LEU A 199 1.66 -5.06 -19.30
C LEU A 199 1.29 -6.19 -18.33
N ASP A 200 2.21 -7.14 -18.09
CA ASP A 200 2.00 -8.18 -17.08
C ASP A 200 1.79 -7.56 -15.69
N PHE A 201 2.63 -6.60 -15.30
CA PHE A 201 2.45 -5.88 -14.03
C PHE A 201 1.12 -5.11 -13.99
N CYS A 202 0.72 -4.47 -15.09
CA CYS A 202 -0.56 -3.76 -15.17
C CYS A 202 -1.76 -4.68 -14.88
N ILE A 203 -1.67 -5.96 -15.26
CA ILE A 203 -2.73 -6.95 -15.06
C ILE A 203 -2.64 -7.58 -13.67
N VAL A 204 -1.46 -8.00 -13.27
CA VAL A 204 -1.21 -8.68 -11.99
C VAL A 204 -1.36 -7.71 -10.82
N GLY A 205 -0.93 -6.46 -11.00
CA GLY A 205 -0.79 -5.51 -9.90
C GLY A 205 0.33 -5.91 -8.94
N GLY A 206 0.32 -5.27 -7.78
CA GLY A 206 1.36 -5.44 -6.76
C GLY A 206 0.90 -6.24 -5.52
N MET A 207 -0.31 -6.82 -5.49
CA MET A 207 -0.74 -7.58 -4.32
C MET A 207 0.06 -8.88 -4.19
N PRO A 208 0.74 -9.12 -3.04
CA PRO A 208 1.72 -10.23 -2.91
C PRO A 208 1.18 -11.62 -3.24
N GLU A 209 -0.09 -11.88 -2.94
CA GLU A 209 -0.73 -13.17 -3.21
C GLU A 209 -0.89 -13.37 -4.72
N VAL A 210 -1.34 -12.33 -5.43
CA VAL A 210 -1.51 -12.33 -6.88
C VAL A 210 -0.16 -12.50 -7.57
N VAL A 211 0.85 -11.72 -7.15
CA VAL A 211 2.21 -11.81 -7.69
C VAL A 211 2.80 -13.20 -7.50
N LYS A 212 2.63 -13.81 -6.32
CA LYS A 212 3.11 -15.18 -6.06
C LYS A 212 2.47 -16.21 -6.96
N ASP A 213 1.15 -16.14 -7.13
CA ASP A 213 0.44 -17.08 -8.02
C ASP A 213 0.96 -16.94 -9.46
N PHE A 214 1.04 -15.72 -9.98
CA PHE A 214 1.56 -15.43 -11.30
C PHE A 214 3.01 -15.91 -11.49
N VAL A 215 3.91 -15.59 -10.56
CA VAL A 215 5.32 -16.00 -10.63
C VAL A 215 5.48 -17.51 -10.61
N SER A 216 4.66 -18.21 -9.81
CA SER A 216 4.74 -19.66 -9.68
C SER A 216 4.18 -20.40 -10.89
N LYS A 217 3.11 -19.92 -11.51
CA LYS A 217 2.39 -20.56 -12.61
C LYS A 217 2.78 -20.05 -13.97
N LYS A 218 3.28 -18.79 -14.05
CA LYS A 218 3.54 -18.07 -15.31
C LYS A 218 2.29 -17.94 -16.20
N THR A 219 1.12 -17.92 -15.58
CA THR A 219 -0.19 -17.72 -16.21
C THR A 219 -1.04 -16.80 -15.40
N PHE A 220 -2.07 -16.21 -15.99
CA PHE A 220 -3.05 -15.36 -15.32
C PHE A 220 -4.30 -16.13 -14.83
N GLU A 221 -4.26 -17.45 -14.86
CA GLU A 221 -5.42 -18.32 -14.66
C GLU A 221 -6.22 -18.00 -13.38
N ASN A 222 -5.51 -17.76 -12.27
CA ASN A 222 -6.16 -17.45 -10.99
C ASN A 222 -6.08 -15.95 -10.62
N THR A 223 -5.38 -15.15 -11.40
CA THR A 223 -5.10 -13.74 -11.09
C THR A 223 -6.36 -12.98 -10.75
N LEU A 224 -7.36 -13.06 -11.62
CA LEU A 224 -8.63 -12.37 -11.49
C LEU A 224 -9.39 -12.78 -10.23
N GLU A 225 -9.46 -14.08 -9.96
CA GLU A 225 -10.19 -14.61 -8.81
C GLU A 225 -9.55 -14.14 -7.50
N ILE A 226 -8.22 -14.22 -7.38
CA ILE A 226 -7.50 -13.75 -6.19
C ILE A 226 -7.72 -12.25 -5.99
N GLN A 227 -7.63 -11.44 -7.04
CA GLN A 227 -7.87 -10.00 -6.99
C GLN A 227 -9.30 -9.67 -6.54
N ARG A 228 -10.31 -10.37 -7.08
CA ARG A 228 -11.72 -10.22 -6.68
C ARG A 228 -11.92 -10.56 -5.19
N GLN A 229 -11.29 -11.62 -4.71
CA GLN A 229 -11.36 -12.00 -3.28
C GLN A 229 -10.74 -10.92 -2.38
N ILE A 230 -9.65 -10.29 -2.80
CA ILE A 230 -9.04 -9.16 -2.07
C ILE A 230 -10.02 -7.98 -2.01
N VAL A 231 -10.67 -7.62 -3.11
CA VAL A 231 -11.67 -6.54 -3.15
C VAL A 231 -12.86 -6.84 -2.25
N ILE A 232 -13.37 -8.07 -2.26
CA ILE A 232 -14.42 -8.53 -1.34
C ILE A 232 -13.96 -8.39 0.11
N GLY A 233 -12.71 -8.73 0.40
CA GLY A 233 -12.08 -8.52 1.71
C GLY A 233 -12.07 -7.05 2.12
N TYR A 234 -11.71 -6.13 1.23
CA TYR A 234 -11.75 -4.69 1.51
C TYR A 234 -13.17 -4.18 1.78
N GLU A 235 -14.17 -4.68 1.05
CA GLU A 235 -15.57 -4.35 1.35
C GLU A 235 -16.03 -4.89 2.72
N ALA A 236 -15.56 -6.06 3.12
CA ALA A 236 -15.81 -6.59 4.46
C ALA A 236 -15.15 -5.73 5.55
N ASP A 237 -13.94 -5.22 5.28
CA ASP A 237 -13.24 -4.30 6.17
C ASP A 237 -13.96 -2.96 6.32
N ILE A 238 -14.49 -2.39 5.24
CA ILE A 238 -15.35 -1.19 5.31
C ILE A 238 -16.51 -1.44 6.28
N ARG A 239 -17.17 -2.60 6.17
CA ARG A 239 -18.29 -2.96 7.07
C ARG A 239 -17.86 -3.12 8.52
N LYS A 240 -16.64 -3.61 8.78
CA LYS A 240 -16.12 -3.83 10.13
C LYS A 240 -15.64 -2.54 10.77
N TYR A 241 -14.83 -1.75 10.06
CA TYR A 241 -14.01 -0.69 10.66
C TYR A 241 -14.50 0.74 10.42
N ALA A 242 -15.44 0.99 9.51
CA ALA A 242 -15.99 2.33 9.30
C ALA A 242 -17.00 2.70 10.41
N ILE A 243 -16.49 2.84 11.63
CA ILE A 243 -17.30 3.18 12.82
C ILE A 243 -17.66 4.68 12.78
N GLY A 244 -18.92 4.99 13.10
CA GLY A 244 -19.40 6.38 13.11
C GLY A 244 -19.64 7.01 11.74
N LEU A 245 -19.40 6.28 10.65
CA LEU A 245 -19.64 6.70 9.28
C LEU A 245 -20.73 5.84 8.61
N ASP A 246 -21.32 6.37 7.56
CA ASP A 246 -22.27 5.61 6.73
C ASP A 246 -21.48 4.59 5.86
N LYS A 247 -21.43 3.35 6.32
CA LYS A 247 -20.75 2.24 5.66
C LYS A 247 -21.25 2.01 4.23
N SER A 248 -22.53 2.23 4.00
CA SER A 248 -23.14 2.10 2.67
C SER A 248 -22.60 3.17 1.72
N ARG A 249 -22.40 4.41 2.21
CA ARG A 249 -21.81 5.49 1.42
C ARG A 249 -20.37 5.15 1.03
N ILE A 250 -19.54 4.68 1.98
CA ILE A 250 -18.15 4.32 1.71
C ILE A 250 -18.09 3.18 0.68
N THR A 251 -18.89 2.13 0.87
CA THR A 251 -18.96 1.01 -0.07
C THR A 251 -19.39 1.45 -1.47
N ASN A 252 -20.42 2.31 -1.57
CA ASN A 252 -20.92 2.80 -2.85
C ASN A 252 -19.86 3.70 -3.55
N VAL A 253 -19.15 4.54 -2.81
CA VAL A 253 -18.01 5.32 -3.34
C VAL A 253 -16.98 4.37 -3.91
N PHE A 254 -16.52 3.40 -3.12
CA PHE A 254 -15.49 2.44 -3.54
C PHE A 254 -15.88 1.69 -4.83
N ARG A 255 -17.09 1.15 -4.87
CA ARG A 255 -17.62 0.43 -6.04
C ARG A 255 -17.80 1.32 -7.29
N SER A 256 -17.98 2.63 -7.11
CA SER A 256 -18.20 3.54 -8.24
C SER A 256 -16.92 3.95 -8.97
N ILE A 257 -15.75 3.78 -8.34
CA ILE A 257 -14.46 4.25 -8.87
C ILE A 257 -14.16 3.69 -10.27
N PRO A 258 -14.24 2.36 -10.52
CA PRO A 258 -13.93 1.80 -11.84
C PRO A 258 -14.77 2.40 -12.97
N PHE A 259 -16.06 2.58 -12.73
CA PHE A 259 -16.97 3.15 -13.72
C PHE A 259 -16.75 4.65 -13.98
N GLN A 260 -16.17 5.37 -13.01
CA GLN A 260 -15.89 6.79 -13.17
C GLN A 260 -14.55 7.01 -13.90
N LEU A 261 -13.56 6.16 -13.66
CA LEU A 261 -12.27 6.18 -14.38
C LEU A 261 -12.39 5.79 -15.86
N GLY A 262 -13.36 4.95 -16.21
CA GLY A 262 -13.68 4.56 -17.59
C GLY A 262 -14.39 5.64 -18.43
N LYS A 263 -14.42 6.92 -17.97
CA LYS A 263 -15.05 8.02 -18.70
C LYS A 263 -14.00 9.03 -19.17
N GLU A 264 -14.34 9.78 -20.22
CA GLU A 264 -13.53 10.90 -20.68
C GLU A 264 -13.29 11.93 -19.58
N ASN A 265 -14.34 12.28 -18.83
CA ASN A 265 -14.22 13.13 -17.64
C ASN A 265 -14.08 12.24 -16.39
N LYS A 266 -12.85 12.06 -15.92
CA LYS A 266 -12.48 11.23 -14.77
C LYS A 266 -12.68 11.90 -13.42
N LYS A 267 -13.07 13.20 -13.39
CA LYS A 267 -13.42 13.90 -12.15
C LYS A 267 -14.45 13.11 -11.37
N PHE A 268 -14.19 12.81 -10.10
CA PHE A 268 -15.08 12.03 -9.26
C PHE A 268 -16.39 12.77 -9.00
N GLN A 269 -17.49 12.20 -9.45
CA GLN A 269 -18.83 12.79 -9.39
C GLN A 269 -19.71 12.05 -8.38
N ILE A 270 -19.98 12.69 -7.26
CA ILE A 270 -20.86 12.12 -6.21
C ILE A 270 -22.28 11.85 -6.73
N SER A 271 -22.78 12.66 -7.66
CA SER A 271 -24.10 12.44 -8.31
C SER A 271 -24.18 11.11 -9.06
N LYS A 272 -23.04 10.51 -9.43
CA LYS A 272 -22.97 9.16 -10.04
C LYS A 272 -22.97 8.04 -8.99
N VAL A 273 -22.61 8.35 -7.74
CA VAL A 273 -22.76 7.42 -6.62
C VAL A 273 -24.22 7.40 -6.16
N ARG A 274 -24.83 8.60 -6.03
CA ARG A 274 -26.25 8.76 -5.64
C ARG A 274 -26.78 10.06 -6.23
N SER A 275 -27.92 9.97 -6.94
CA SER A 275 -28.60 11.14 -7.48
C SER A 275 -28.96 12.14 -6.37
N GLY A 276 -28.71 13.43 -6.61
CA GLY A 276 -28.98 14.52 -5.67
C GLY A 276 -28.02 14.63 -4.47
N ALA A 277 -27.01 13.77 -4.36
CA ALA A 277 -26.03 13.84 -3.29
C ALA A 277 -25.04 15.00 -3.48
N LYS A 278 -24.62 15.61 -2.35
CA LYS A 278 -23.63 16.67 -2.30
C LYS A 278 -22.25 16.10 -1.90
N PHE A 279 -21.19 16.70 -2.40
CA PHE A 279 -19.81 16.25 -2.08
C PHE A 279 -19.53 16.29 -0.57
N ALA A 280 -20.03 17.32 0.13
CA ALA A 280 -19.85 17.46 1.57
C ALA A 280 -20.34 16.23 2.36
N ASP A 281 -21.42 15.56 1.89
CA ASP A 281 -21.98 14.37 2.54
C ASP A 281 -21.08 13.11 2.40
N TYR A 282 -20.14 13.14 1.45
CA TYR A 282 -19.28 12.01 1.08
C TYR A 282 -17.79 12.27 1.32
N ARG A 283 -17.42 13.48 1.76
CA ARG A 283 -16.00 13.83 2.05
C ARG A 283 -15.38 12.81 3.01
N GLY A 284 -16.03 12.57 4.15
CA GLY A 284 -15.54 11.59 5.14
C GLY A 284 -15.44 10.17 4.60
N SER A 285 -16.26 9.80 3.60
CA SER A 285 -16.13 8.49 2.93
C SER A 285 -14.87 8.40 2.07
N LEU A 286 -14.54 9.45 1.34
CA LEU A 286 -13.31 9.53 0.54
C LEU A 286 -12.07 9.57 1.43
N GLU A 287 -12.08 10.40 2.46
CA GLU A 287 -10.98 10.49 3.45
C GLU A 287 -10.75 9.15 4.13
N TRP A 288 -11.81 8.45 4.51
CA TRP A 288 -11.70 7.13 5.13
C TRP A 288 -11.04 6.10 4.19
N LEU A 289 -11.42 6.07 2.90
CA LEU A 289 -10.82 5.16 1.91
C LEU A 289 -9.35 5.48 1.65
N GLU A 290 -8.98 6.76 1.63
CA GLU A 290 -7.60 7.22 1.49
C GLU A 290 -6.78 6.88 2.73
N ASP A 291 -7.29 7.17 3.94
CA ASP A 291 -6.69 6.82 5.22
C ASP A 291 -6.52 5.30 5.39
N ALA A 292 -7.44 4.50 4.83
CA ALA A 292 -7.34 3.05 4.81
C ALA A 292 -6.27 2.50 3.85
N GLY A 293 -5.71 3.37 2.99
CA GLY A 293 -4.69 3.01 2.01
C GLY A 293 -5.21 2.14 0.85
N ILE A 294 -6.52 2.13 0.61
CA ILE A 294 -7.14 1.33 -0.47
C ILE A 294 -7.48 2.15 -1.71
N VAL A 295 -7.40 3.48 -1.62
CA VAL A 295 -7.48 4.40 -2.75
C VAL A 295 -6.40 5.47 -2.70
N ASN A 296 -6.07 6.04 -3.85
CA ASN A 296 -5.23 7.21 -4.02
C ASN A 296 -6.10 8.36 -4.57
N ILE A 297 -5.98 9.56 -4.00
CA ILE A 297 -6.78 10.71 -4.41
C ILE A 297 -5.89 11.76 -5.05
N SER A 298 -6.14 12.07 -6.33
CA SER A 298 -5.53 13.20 -7.03
C SER A 298 -6.43 14.43 -6.89
N ARG A 299 -5.90 15.51 -6.30
CA ARG A 299 -6.65 16.73 -6.01
C ARG A 299 -6.44 17.77 -7.10
N ALA A 300 -7.52 18.41 -7.55
CA ALA A 300 -7.44 19.47 -8.55
C ALA A 300 -6.68 20.69 -8.02
N LEU A 301 -5.83 21.27 -8.85
CA LEU A 301 -5.19 22.55 -8.58
C LEU A 301 -6.00 23.71 -9.16
N GLN A 302 -6.16 24.78 -8.42
CA GLN A 302 -6.69 26.06 -8.92
C GLN A 302 -5.68 26.71 -9.86
N THR A 303 -4.41 26.71 -9.44
CA THR A 303 -3.27 27.16 -10.23
C THR A 303 -2.11 26.19 -10.02
N PRO A 304 -1.32 25.88 -11.08
CA PRO A 304 -0.17 24.99 -10.96
C PRO A 304 1.04 25.73 -10.38
N ASN A 305 0.94 26.13 -9.11
CA ASN A 305 1.96 26.87 -8.38
C ASN A 305 2.32 26.15 -7.07
N LEU A 306 3.52 26.41 -6.55
CA LEU A 306 3.95 25.95 -5.22
C LEU A 306 3.47 26.91 -4.13
N PRO A 307 3.07 26.42 -2.95
CA PRO A 307 2.96 25.01 -2.56
C PRO A 307 1.70 24.34 -3.13
N LEU A 308 1.82 23.11 -3.66
CA LEU A 308 0.70 22.42 -4.30
C LEU A 308 -0.51 22.27 -3.38
N LYS A 309 -0.29 21.83 -2.12
CA LYS A 309 -1.38 21.65 -1.14
C LYS A 309 -2.18 22.92 -0.86
N GLY A 310 -1.56 24.08 -0.95
CA GLY A 310 -2.21 25.38 -0.74
C GLY A 310 -3.06 25.85 -1.92
N ASN A 311 -2.91 25.22 -3.09
CA ASN A 311 -3.60 25.59 -4.33
C ASN A 311 -4.66 24.56 -4.75
N THR A 312 -5.09 23.67 -3.86
CA THR A 312 -6.09 22.65 -4.19
C THR A 312 -7.50 23.21 -4.19
N ILE A 313 -8.30 22.75 -5.14
CA ILE A 313 -9.75 23.03 -5.19
C ILE A 313 -10.46 22.01 -4.31
N GLU A 314 -11.17 22.50 -3.29
CA GLU A 314 -12.04 21.63 -2.50
C GLU A 314 -13.11 20.97 -3.40
N ASN A 315 -13.48 19.75 -3.07
CA ASN A 315 -14.54 19.01 -3.74
C ASN A 315 -14.28 18.67 -5.22
N CYS A 316 -13.02 18.70 -5.63
CA CYS A 316 -12.61 18.40 -7.00
C CYS A 316 -11.42 17.43 -6.97
N CYS A 317 -11.68 16.17 -7.29
CA CYS A 317 -10.63 15.12 -7.26
C CYS A 317 -10.89 14.05 -8.32
N ILE A 318 -9.85 13.26 -8.57
CA ILE A 318 -9.90 11.97 -9.25
C ILE A 318 -9.51 10.92 -8.22
N VAL A 319 -10.20 9.78 -8.22
CA VAL A 319 -9.96 8.71 -7.25
C VAL A 319 -9.54 7.45 -7.99
N TYR A 320 -8.39 6.90 -7.60
CA TYR A 320 -7.82 5.67 -8.14
C TYR A 320 -7.82 4.59 -7.06
N TYR A 321 -7.85 3.32 -7.44
CA TYR A 321 -7.49 2.26 -6.50
C TYR A 321 -6.01 2.36 -6.14
N ALA A 322 -5.64 1.93 -4.94
CA ALA A 322 -4.25 1.92 -4.49
C ALA A 322 -3.40 0.86 -5.18
N ASP A 323 -4.04 -0.10 -5.84
CA ASP A 323 -3.41 -1.15 -6.65
C ASP A 323 -4.19 -1.34 -7.96
N ASN A 324 -3.49 -1.22 -9.08
CA ASN A 324 -4.13 -1.25 -10.40
C ASN A 324 -4.66 -2.65 -10.78
N GLY A 325 -4.04 -3.71 -10.31
CA GLY A 325 -4.54 -5.07 -10.51
C GLY A 325 -5.93 -5.26 -9.89
N LEU A 326 -6.18 -4.65 -8.73
CA LEU A 326 -7.49 -4.66 -8.10
C LEU A 326 -8.51 -3.83 -8.90
N LEU A 327 -8.10 -2.70 -9.49
CA LEU A 327 -8.95 -1.92 -10.38
C LEU A 327 -9.33 -2.75 -11.61
N LEU A 328 -8.36 -3.41 -12.25
CA LEU A 328 -8.58 -4.22 -13.44
C LEU A 328 -9.52 -5.40 -13.17
N SER A 329 -9.50 -5.97 -11.95
CA SER A 329 -10.39 -7.06 -11.55
C SER A 329 -11.87 -6.69 -11.50
N GLN A 330 -12.19 -5.39 -11.50
CA GLN A 330 -13.57 -4.89 -11.51
C GLN A 330 -14.14 -4.76 -12.93
N LEU A 331 -13.33 -5.05 -13.96
CA LEU A 331 -13.77 -5.16 -15.33
C LEU A 331 -14.34 -6.56 -15.62
N ASP A 332 -15.02 -6.69 -16.75
CA ASP A 332 -15.36 -8.00 -17.30
C ASP A 332 -14.13 -8.74 -17.83
N GLU A 333 -14.28 -10.05 -18.05
CA GLU A 333 -13.17 -10.89 -18.48
C GLU A 333 -12.71 -10.57 -19.90
N GLU A 334 -13.63 -10.17 -20.77
CA GLU A 334 -13.32 -9.78 -22.14
C GLU A 334 -12.44 -8.52 -22.16
N ALA A 335 -12.78 -7.50 -21.36
CA ALA A 335 -11.98 -6.28 -21.25
C ALA A 335 -10.57 -6.55 -20.72
N GLN A 336 -10.42 -7.49 -19.77
CA GLN A 336 -9.11 -7.90 -19.30
C GLN A 336 -8.28 -8.63 -20.36
N MET A 337 -8.92 -9.52 -21.15
CA MET A 337 -8.26 -10.19 -22.29
C MET A 337 -7.84 -9.18 -23.34
N ASP A 338 -8.69 -8.20 -23.65
CA ASP A 338 -8.41 -7.15 -24.61
C ASP A 338 -7.24 -6.27 -24.17
N PHE A 339 -7.16 -5.96 -22.86
CA PHE A 339 -6.02 -5.24 -22.31
C PHE A 339 -4.71 -6.03 -22.48
N ARG A 340 -4.73 -7.34 -22.18
CA ARG A 340 -3.57 -8.23 -22.37
C ARG A 340 -3.11 -8.29 -23.82
N GLN A 341 -4.04 -8.28 -24.77
CA GLN A 341 -3.74 -8.28 -26.21
C GLN A 341 -3.35 -6.89 -26.71
N ASN A 342 -3.19 -5.91 -25.81
CA ASN A 342 -2.92 -4.52 -26.12
C ASN A 342 -3.90 -3.94 -27.16
N LYS A 343 -5.14 -4.44 -27.17
CA LYS A 343 -6.20 -3.89 -28.00
C LYS A 343 -6.58 -2.49 -27.52
N ASN A 344 -7.10 -1.70 -28.42
CA ASN A 344 -7.58 -0.37 -28.08
C ASN A 344 -8.87 -0.49 -27.25
N LEU A 345 -8.80 -0.14 -25.96
CA LEU A 345 -9.94 -0.02 -25.05
C LEU A 345 -10.39 1.44 -24.92
N ASP A 346 -10.02 2.30 -25.85
CA ASP A 346 -10.34 3.74 -25.91
C ASP A 346 -10.07 4.47 -24.59
N VAL A 347 -11.06 5.23 -24.12
CA VAL A 347 -10.99 6.05 -22.90
C VAL A 347 -10.64 5.22 -21.65
N TYR A 348 -11.07 3.95 -21.61
CA TYR A 348 -10.82 3.07 -20.48
C TYR A 348 -9.33 2.78 -20.29
N LYS A 349 -8.60 2.55 -21.40
CA LYS A 349 -7.16 2.32 -21.38
C LYS A 349 -6.41 3.52 -20.80
N GLY A 350 -6.81 4.75 -21.20
CA GLY A 350 -6.25 5.98 -20.63
C GLY A 350 -6.41 6.04 -19.11
N GLY A 351 -7.58 5.71 -18.58
CA GLY A 351 -7.84 5.67 -17.12
C GLY A 351 -6.98 4.65 -16.37
N LEU A 352 -6.74 3.48 -16.97
CA LEU A 352 -5.86 2.46 -16.39
C LEU A 352 -4.40 2.93 -16.34
N PHE A 353 -3.87 3.48 -17.43
CA PHE A 353 -2.48 3.99 -17.45
C PHE A 353 -2.28 5.15 -16.48
N GLU A 354 -3.25 6.07 -16.37
CA GLU A 354 -3.19 7.11 -15.34
C GLU A 354 -3.20 6.51 -13.92
N SER A 355 -4.04 5.49 -13.67
CA SER A 355 -4.07 4.81 -12.37
C SER A 355 -2.72 4.22 -12.01
N ILE A 356 -2.04 3.53 -12.97
CA ILE A 356 -0.73 2.93 -12.75
C ILE A 356 0.35 3.97 -12.47
N ILE A 357 0.36 5.07 -13.24
CA ILE A 357 1.33 6.15 -13.02
C ILE A 357 1.05 6.87 -11.69
N GLY A 358 -0.22 7.13 -11.37
CA GLY A 358 -0.62 7.67 -10.08
C GLY A 358 -0.19 6.76 -8.91
N GLU A 359 -0.38 5.45 -9.03
CA GLU A 359 0.09 4.46 -8.07
C GLU A 359 1.61 4.51 -7.89
N ALA A 360 2.37 4.56 -9.01
CA ALA A 360 3.83 4.64 -8.98
C ALA A 360 4.33 5.93 -8.31
N LEU A 361 3.68 7.06 -8.55
CA LEU A 361 3.99 8.34 -7.92
C LEU A 361 3.75 8.28 -6.41
N VAL A 362 2.61 7.73 -5.96
CA VAL A 362 2.31 7.58 -4.54
C VAL A 362 3.28 6.61 -3.86
N LYS A 363 3.64 5.50 -4.48
CA LYS A 363 4.66 4.56 -3.97
C LYS A 363 6.05 5.19 -3.90
N SER A 364 6.30 6.23 -4.70
CA SER A 364 7.52 7.05 -4.68
C SER A 364 7.45 8.23 -3.70
N GLY A 365 6.37 8.35 -2.92
CA GLY A 365 6.21 9.36 -1.87
C GLY A 365 5.65 10.70 -2.33
N TYR A 366 5.08 10.77 -3.53
CA TYR A 366 4.43 12.00 -4.01
C TYR A 366 2.94 12.03 -3.67
N ASP A 367 2.44 13.21 -3.29
CA ASP A 367 1.01 13.50 -3.26
C ASP A 367 0.53 13.77 -4.71
N LEU A 368 -0.66 13.26 -5.05
CA LEU A 368 -1.21 13.43 -6.39
C LEU A 368 -1.98 14.73 -6.53
N HIS A 369 -1.66 15.47 -7.57
CA HIS A 369 -2.37 16.68 -7.98
C HIS A 369 -2.53 16.67 -9.49
N TYR A 370 -3.64 17.22 -9.99
CA TYR A 370 -3.86 17.43 -11.42
C TYR A 370 -4.32 18.86 -11.69
N TYR A 371 -4.18 19.31 -12.92
CA TYR A 371 -4.64 20.63 -13.34
C TYR A 371 -5.46 20.53 -14.61
N LYS A 372 -6.60 21.21 -14.59
CA LYS A 372 -7.43 21.37 -15.79
C LYS A 372 -7.80 22.84 -15.91
N LYS A 373 -7.39 23.47 -17.03
CA LYS A 373 -7.72 24.85 -17.31
C LYS A 373 -9.19 24.97 -17.69
N GLU A 374 -9.90 25.90 -17.04
CA GLU A 374 -11.30 26.18 -17.38
C GLU A 374 -11.45 26.64 -18.83
N ASN A 375 -12.50 26.21 -19.51
CA ASN A 375 -12.82 26.54 -20.91
C ASN A 375 -11.69 26.21 -21.90
N SER A 376 -10.89 25.20 -21.63
CA SER A 376 -9.77 24.75 -22.44
C SER A 376 -9.71 23.23 -22.49
N THR A 377 -9.06 22.69 -23.52
CA THR A 377 -8.69 21.28 -23.62
C THR A 377 -7.42 20.95 -22.83
N LEU A 378 -6.74 21.97 -22.27
CA LEU A 378 -5.52 21.77 -21.50
C LEU A 378 -5.85 21.06 -20.18
N GLN A 379 -5.37 19.84 -20.06
CA GLN A 379 -5.41 19.03 -18.85
C GLN A 379 -4.06 18.35 -18.71
N GLU A 380 -3.50 18.40 -17.51
CA GLU A 380 -2.30 17.66 -17.12
C GLU A 380 -2.70 16.69 -16.01
N GLU A 381 -2.44 15.41 -16.22
CA GLU A 381 -2.89 14.33 -15.34
C GLU A 381 -2.24 14.39 -13.97
N PHE A 382 -0.94 14.76 -13.90
CA PHE A 382 -0.27 14.92 -12.62
C PHE A 382 0.67 16.13 -12.60
N PHE A 383 0.77 16.70 -11.39
CA PHE A 383 1.79 17.67 -11.02
C PHE A 383 2.50 17.17 -9.77
N VAL A 384 3.82 17.10 -9.82
CA VAL A 384 4.65 16.76 -8.67
C VAL A 384 5.71 17.83 -8.43
N ARG A 385 6.09 18.02 -7.17
CA ARG A 385 7.25 18.84 -6.84
C ARG A 385 8.49 17.96 -6.82
N TYR A 386 9.46 18.30 -7.66
CA TYR A 386 10.78 17.69 -7.62
C TYR A 386 11.82 18.79 -7.35
N LYS A 387 12.40 18.79 -6.14
CA LYS A 387 13.27 19.88 -5.64
C LYS A 387 12.55 21.24 -5.72
N ASP A 388 13.09 22.17 -6.51
CA ASP A 388 12.55 23.52 -6.72
C ASP A 388 11.65 23.62 -7.96
N TYR A 389 11.44 22.51 -8.65
CA TYR A 389 10.64 22.46 -9.86
C TYR A 389 9.25 21.90 -9.63
N LEU A 390 8.30 22.45 -10.34
CA LEU A 390 6.99 21.87 -10.54
C LEU A 390 7.01 21.11 -11.86
N VAL A 391 6.81 19.80 -11.80
CA VAL A 391 6.92 18.91 -12.96
C VAL A 391 5.52 18.46 -13.37
N PRO A 392 5.03 18.87 -14.55
CA PRO A 392 3.83 18.28 -15.13
C PRO A 392 4.15 16.90 -15.70
N ILE A 393 3.19 15.98 -15.58
CA ILE A 393 3.29 14.63 -16.12
C ILE A 393 2.04 14.35 -16.92
N GLU A 394 2.21 14.20 -18.22
CA GLU A 394 1.16 13.77 -19.14
C GLU A 394 1.25 12.27 -19.39
N VAL A 395 0.14 11.57 -19.32
CA VAL A 395 0.07 10.12 -19.53
C VAL A 395 -0.59 9.82 -20.88
N LYS A 396 0.13 9.12 -21.73
CA LYS A 396 -0.38 8.64 -23.03
C LYS A 396 -0.52 7.12 -23.01
N ALA A 397 -1.66 6.63 -23.50
CA ALA A 397 -1.97 5.21 -23.59
C ALA A 397 -1.56 4.61 -24.96
#